data_cd0edbb071a664d4c137bd648a18e4c4
#
_entry.id   cd0edbb071a664d4c137bd648a18e4c4
#
_cell.length_a   1.000
_cell.length_b   1.000
_cell.length_c   1.000
_cell.angle_alpha   90.00
_cell.angle_beta   90.00
_cell.angle_gamma   90.00
#
_symmetry.space_group_name_H-M   'P 1'
#
loop_
_entity.id
_entity.type
_entity.pdbx_description
1 polymer ?
#
loop_
_entity_poly.entity_id
_entity_poly.type
_entity_poly.pdbx_seq_one_letter_code
_entity_poly.pdbx_strand_id
1 'polypeptide(L)'
;MTSSSRYETDDRAQISGLVIRYYSAVDEKRVDRALIDTTFTEEGRWVGPTGTARVGRDLIAEQQAEAVSMFRATHHVTSDYLVDVEGDTARLRANLTAMHLWGAGTTDPAALESHFLAGGVFDGTAVRTDAGWRLSELRLRIVWRTGALPIHVDPEAL
;
A
#
# COMPACT_ATOMS: atom_id res chain seq x y z
N MET A 1 -10.07 -29.98 13.37
CA MET A 1 -9.58 -28.58 13.32
C MET A 1 -10.09 -27.88 14.55
N THR A 2 -9.22 -27.45 15.43
CA THR A 2 -9.57 -26.77 16.68
C THR A 2 -10.08 -25.36 16.37
N SER A 3 -10.93 -24.81 17.23
CA SER A 3 -11.48 -23.44 17.11
C SER A 3 -10.38 -22.38 16.91
N SER A 4 -9.25 -22.52 17.58
CA SER A 4 -8.05 -21.64 17.47
C SER A 4 -7.52 -21.56 16.05
N SER A 5 -7.41 -22.67 15.31
CA SER A 5 -6.90 -22.68 13.93
C SER A 5 -7.81 -21.94 12.94
N ARG A 6 -9.13 -21.94 13.19
CA ARG A 6 -10.08 -21.24 12.32
C ARG A 6 -10.02 -19.71 12.50
N TYR A 7 -9.88 -19.23 13.74
CA TYR A 7 -9.73 -17.79 14.03
C TYR A 7 -8.42 -17.25 13.46
N GLU A 8 -7.33 -18.00 13.60
CA GLU A 8 -6.04 -17.58 13.06
C GLU A 8 -6.04 -17.48 11.52
N THR A 9 -6.73 -18.39 10.84
CA THR A 9 -6.89 -18.33 9.38
C THR A 9 -7.72 -17.12 8.96
N ASP A 10 -8.77 -16.79 9.71
CA ASP A 10 -9.61 -15.63 9.45
C ASP A 10 -8.84 -14.31 9.70
N ASP A 11 -8.07 -14.23 10.77
CA ASP A 11 -7.23 -13.07 11.08
C ASP A 11 -6.19 -12.79 9.97
N ARG A 12 -5.51 -13.84 9.49
CA ARG A 12 -4.55 -13.71 8.36
C ARG A 12 -5.23 -13.17 7.11
N ALA A 13 -6.42 -13.66 6.78
CA ALA A 13 -7.20 -13.19 5.64
C ALA A 13 -7.65 -11.73 5.81
N GLN A 14 -8.09 -11.36 7.01
CA GLN A 14 -8.48 -9.97 7.32
C GLN A 14 -7.30 -9.01 7.17
N ILE A 15 -6.13 -9.36 7.72
CA ILE A 15 -4.91 -8.53 7.69
C ILE A 15 -4.40 -8.38 6.25
N SER A 16 -4.28 -9.47 5.49
CA SER A 16 -3.92 -9.40 4.07
C SER A 16 -4.92 -8.57 3.28
N GLY A 17 -6.21 -8.71 3.60
CA GLY A 17 -7.30 -7.97 3.01
C GLY A 17 -7.21 -6.45 3.22
N LEU A 18 -6.55 -5.95 4.27
CA LEU A 18 -6.31 -4.51 4.45
C LEU A 18 -5.45 -3.95 3.31
N VAL A 19 -4.33 -4.60 3.01
CA VAL A 19 -3.40 -4.19 1.94
C VAL A 19 -4.03 -4.38 0.56
N ILE A 20 -4.71 -5.49 0.34
CA ILE A 20 -5.37 -5.79 -0.95
C ILE A 20 -6.43 -4.73 -1.28
N ARG A 21 -7.33 -4.43 -0.35
CA ARG A 21 -8.37 -3.40 -0.54
C ARG A 21 -7.79 -2.01 -0.72
N TYR A 22 -6.72 -1.69 0.03
CA TYR A 22 -6.05 -0.42 -0.06
C TYR A 22 -5.50 -0.18 -1.47
N TYR A 23 -4.73 -1.13 -2.04
CA TYR A 23 -4.16 -0.97 -3.38
C TYR A 23 -5.18 -1.10 -4.50
N SER A 24 -6.21 -1.90 -4.34
CA SER A 24 -7.35 -1.91 -5.26
C SER A 24 -8.02 -0.53 -5.34
N ALA A 25 -8.20 0.14 -4.22
CA ALA A 25 -8.76 1.50 -4.21
C ALA A 25 -7.80 2.56 -4.78
N VAL A 26 -6.49 2.39 -4.58
CA VAL A 26 -5.46 3.23 -5.23
C VAL A 26 -5.59 3.14 -6.76
N ASP A 27 -5.68 1.93 -7.30
CA ASP A 27 -5.80 1.71 -8.75
C ASP A 27 -7.10 2.27 -9.34
N GLU A 28 -8.17 2.24 -8.55
CA GLU A 28 -9.45 2.82 -8.92
C GLU A 28 -9.58 4.32 -8.60
N LYS A 29 -8.51 4.94 -8.10
CA LYS A 29 -8.47 6.36 -7.68
C LYS A 29 -9.54 6.71 -6.63
N ARG A 30 -9.86 5.75 -5.76
CA ARG A 30 -10.85 5.88 -4.67
C ARG A 30 -10.18 5.93 -3.30
N VAL A 31 -9.10 6.71 -3.19
CA VAL A 31 -8.43 6.94 -1.91
C VAL A 31 -9.13 8.07 -1.18
N ASP A 32 -10.06 7.71 -0.35
CA ASP A 32 -10.81 8.63 0.50
C ASP A 32 -10.51 8.41 1.99
N ARG A 33 -11.07 9.27 2.84
CA ARG A 33 -10.93 9.19 4.28
C ARG A 33 -11.47 7.85 4.83
N ALA A 34 -12.58 7.35 4.31
CA ALA A 34 -13.19 6.11 4.78
C ALA A 34 -12.28 4.90 4.55
N LEU A 35 -11.57 4.85 3.41
CA LEU A 35 -10.56 3.83 3.13
C LEU A 35 -9.43 3.88 4.18
N ILE A 36 -8.90 5.07 4.45
CA ILE A 36 -7.80 5.25 5.41
C ILE A 36 -8.24 4.87 6.82
N ASP A 37 -9.44 5.28 7.25
CA ASP A 37 -10.00 4.97 8.58
C ASP A 37 -10.22 3.47 8.79
N THR A 38 -10.55 2.74 7.72
CA THR A 38 -10.74 1.29 7.77
C THR A 38 -9.44 0.51 7.58
N THR A 39 -8.38 1.13 7.10
CA THR A 39 -7.08 0.49 6.83
C THR A 39 -6.09 0.70 7.97
N PHE A 40 -5.96 1.93 8.49
CA PHE A 40 -4.95 2.30 9.48
C PHE A 40 -5.54 2.59 10.85
N THR A 41 -4.72 2.44 11.89
CA THR A 41 -5.01 3.00 13.21
C THR A 41 -4.99 4.53 13.15
N GLU A 42 -5.52 5.22 14.16
CA GLU A 42 -5.52 6.69 14.23
C GLU A 42 -4.10 7.25 14.10
N GLU A 43 -3.14 6.66 14.83
CA GLU A 43 -1.70 7.00 14.80
C GLU A 43 -0.92 6.13 13.81
N GLY A 44 -1.58 5.55 12.82
CA GLY A 44 -0.97 4.68 11.82
C GLY A 44 0.15 5.37 11.07
N ARG A 45 1.11 4.58 10.60
CA ARG A 45 2.29 5.07 9.87
C ARG A 45 2.35 4.47 8.48
N TRP A 46 2.49 5.31 7.48
CA TRP A 46 2.87 4.89 6.14
C TRP A 46 4.29 5.38 5.85
N VAL A 47 5.19 4.47 5.52
CA VAL A 47 6.59 4.79 5.22
C VAL A 47 6.86 4.50 3.76
N GLY A 48 7.08 5.55 2.99
CA GLY A 48 7.35 5.46 1.56
C GLY A 48 8.76 4.96 1.22
N PRO A 49 9.06 4.79 -0.07
CA PRO A 49 10.35 4.28 -0.56
C PRO A 49 11.55 5.09 -0.11
N THR A 50 11.38 6.39 0.09
CA THR A 50 12.44 7.32 0.55
C THR A 50 12.72 7.21 2.05
N GLY A 51 11.95 6.37 2.79
CA GLY A 51 12.03 6.28 4.24
C GLY A 51 11.22 7.37 4.97
N THR A 52 10.63 8.33 4.25
CA THR A 52 9.79 9.36 4.84
C THR A 52 8.50 8.75 5.37
N ALA A 53 8.22 8.97 6.65
CA ALA A 53 7.00 8.52 7.31
C ALA A 53 5.92 9.59 7.28
N ARG A 54 4.68 9.17 7.03
CA ARG A 54 3.46 9.94 7.31
C ARG A 54 2.78 9.29 8.50
N VAL A 55 2.55 10.05 9.54
CA VAL A 55 1.96 9.57 10.80
C VAL A 55 0.59 10.19 10.99
N GLY A 56 -0.39 9.35 11.28
CA GLY A 56 -1.78 9.75 11.41
C GLY A 56 -2.56 9.72 10.09
N ARG A 57 -3.83 9.40 10.20
CA ARG A 57 -4.74 9.18 9.06
C ARG A 57 -4.83 10.37 8.12
N ASP A 58 -4.79 11.60 8.65
CA ASP A 58 -4.91 12.82 7.82
C ASP A 58 -3.71 12.96 6.88
N LEU A 59 -2.49 12.83 7.41
CA LEU A 59 -1.27 12.92 6.61
C LEU A 59 -1.12 11.76 5.63
N ILE A 60 -1.59 10.57 5.98
CA ILE A 60 -1.60 9.42 5.07
C ILE A 60 -2.59 9.70 3.93
N ALA A 61 -3.80 10.16 4.23
CA ALA A 61 -4.81 10.47 3.22
C ALA A 61 -4.33 11.55 2.23
N GLU A 62 -3.77 12.65 2.74
CA GLU A 62 -3.23 13.74 1.94
C GLU A 62 -2.11 13.26 1.00
N GLN A 63 -1.11 12.54 1.55
CA GLN A 63 0.00 12.00 0.78
C GLN A 63 -0.47 11.05 -0.32
N GLN A 64 -1.44 10.18 -0.04
CA GLN A 64 -1.93 9.22 -1.02
C GLN A 64 -2.76 9.89 -2.11
N ALA A 65 -3.58 10.86 -1.76
CA ALA A 65 -4.33 11.65 -2.75
C ALA A 65 -3.39 12.39 -3.70
N GLU A 66 -2.31 13.00 -3.17
CA GLU A 66 -1.28 13.65 -3.96
C GLU A 66 -0.58 12.65 -4.90
N ALA A 67 -0.11 11.52 -4.36
CA ALA A 67 0.58 10.49 -5.13
C ALA A 67 -0.30 9.95 -6.28
N VAL A 68 -1.56 9.63 -6.01
CA VAL A 68 -2.50 9.13 -7.03
C VAL A 68 -2.80 10.17 -8.11
N SER A 69 -2.77 11.46 -7.78
CA SER A 69 -3.04 12.55 -8.74
C SER A 69 -1.97 12.68 -9.82
N MET A 70 -0.73 12.25 -9.55
CA MET A 70 0.38 12.32 -10.50
C MET A 70 0.23 11.35 -11.68
N PHE A 71 -0.54 10.29 -11.51
CA PHE A 71 -0.68 9.22 -12.49
C PHE A 71 -2.05 9.26 -13.15
N ARG A 72 -2.12 8.99 -14.46
CA ARG A 72 -3.39 8.78 -15.14
C ARG A 72 -3.98 7.40 -14.83
N ALA A 73 -3.13 6.38 -14.63
CA ALA A 73 -3.51 5.03 -14.23
C ALA A 73 -2.38 4.37 -13.44
N THR A 74 -2.76 3.49 -12.53
CA THR A 74 -1.84 2.62 -11.79
C THR A 74 -2.37 1.19 -11.80
N HIS A 75 -1.49 0.21 -11.64
CA HIS A 75 -1.84 -1.18 -11.46
C HIS A 75 -0.88 -1.82 -10.47
N HIS A 76 -1.40 -2.18 -9.30
CA HIS A 76 -0.65 -2.79 -8.22
C HIS A 76 -1.00 -4.28 -8.09
N VAL A 77 0.00 -5.13 -8.15
CA VAL A 77 -0.12 -6.56 -7.86
C VAL A 77 0.62 -6.85 -6.57
N THR A 78 -0.11 -7.28 -5.55
CA THR A 78 0.46 -7.71 -4.26
C THR A 78 0.33 -9.22 -4.12
N SER A 79 1.39 -9.87 -3.64
CA SER A 79 1.45 -11.33 -3.56
C SER A 79 2.30 -11.81 -2.38
N ASP A 80 2.31 -13.15 -2.18
CA ASP A 80 3.18 -13.85 -1.24
C ASP A 80 3.08 -13.28 0.19
N TYR A 81 1.84 -13.14 0.66
CA TYR A 81 1.58 -12.64 2.01
C TYR A 81 2.05 -13.63 3.07
N LEU A 82 2.99 -13.18 3.89
CA LEU A 82 3.38 -13.82 5.13
C LEU A 82 2.78 -13.01 6.28
N VAL A 83 1.93 -13.63 7.08
CA VAL A 83 1.27 -12.99 8.22
C VAL A 83 1.46 -13.85 9.46
N ASP A 84 2.12 -13.29 10.45
CA ASP A 84 2.34 -13.90 11.75
C ASP A 84 1.51 -13.17 12.79
N VAL A 85 0.55 -13.88 13.40
CA VAL A 85 -0.38 -13.34 14.38
C VAL A 85 0.04 -13.77 15.78
N GLU A 86 0.21 -12.80 16.69
CA GLU A 86 0.54 -13.00 18.08
C GLU A 86 -0.47 -12.23 18.97
N GLY A 87 -1.54 -12.91 19.38
CA GLY A 87 -2.64 -12.29 20.15
C GLY A 87 -3.33 -11.20 19.35
N ASP A 88 -3.28 -9.96 19.85
CA ASP A 88 -3.90 -8.78 19.24
C ASP A 88 -2.94 -7.98 18.36
N THR A 89 -1.79 -8.53 18.05
CA THR A 89 -0.80 -7.92 17.14
C THR A 89 -0.43 -8.89 16.03
N ALA A 90 0.00 -8.35 14.89
CA ALA A 90 0.49 -9.15 13.79
C ALA A 90 1.61 -8.44 13.04
N ARG A 91 2.48 -9.23 12.43
CA ARG A 91 3.43 -8.78 11.40
C ARG A 91 2.97 -9.30 10.06
N LEU A 92 3.16 -8.48 9.04
CA LEU A 92 2.92 -8.90 7.68
C LEU A 92 4.09 -8.54 6.77
N ARG A 93 4.32 -9.35 5.76
CA ARG A 93 5.19 -9.08 4.63
C ARG A 93 4.45 -9.49 3.35
N ALA A 94 4.59 -8.69 2.29
CA ALA A 94 4.08 -9.03 0.97
C ALA A 94 5.02 -8.50 -0.12
N ASN A 95 4.99 -9.12 -1.29
CA ASN A 95 5.64 -8.57 -2.48
C ASN A 95 4.70 -7.59 -3.19
N LEU A 96 5.29 -6.63 -3.91
CA LEU A 96 4.59 -5.67 -4.75
C LEU A 96 5.24 -5.63 -6.14
N THR A 97 4.40 -5.64 -7.17
CA THR A 97 4.76 -5.14 -8.51
C THR A 97 3.77 -4.06 -8.88
N ALA A 98 4.24 -2.87 -9.24
CA ALA A 98 3.39 -1.72 -9.50
C ALA A 98 3.77 -1.03 -10.81
N MET A 99 2.80 -0.89 -11.70
CA MET A 99 2.88 -0.09 -12.91
C MET A 99 2.20 1.26 -12.68
N HIS A 100 2.87 2.34 -13.05
CA HIS A 100 2.36 3.69 -12.98
C HIS A 100 2.47 4.34 -14.37
N LEU A 101 1.39 4.87 -14.88
CA LEU A 101 1.35 5.63 -16.13
C LEU A 101 1.23 7.12 -15.80
N TRP A 102 2.20 7.92 -16.24
CA TRP A 102 2.22 9.35 -15.98
C TRP A 102 1.04 10.08 -16.62
N GLY A 103 0.59 11.19 -16.01
CA GLY A 103 -0.62 11.91 -16.39
C GLY A 103 -0.56 12.69 -17.69
N ALA A 104 0.63 12.95 -18.24
CA ALA A 104 0.78 13.77 -19.43
C ALA A 104 1.00 12.97 -20.71
N GLY A 105 0.35 13.35 -21.79
CA GLY A 105 0.86 13.19 -23.15
C GLY A 105 0.28 12.11 -24.04
N THR A 106 -0.72 11.30 -23.64
CA THR A 106 -1.32 10.31 -24.57
C THR A 106 -2.83 10.28 -24.50
N THR A 107 -3.46 10.02 -25.65
CA THR A 107 -4.91 9.82 -25.77
C THR A 107 -5.33 8.39 -25.49
N ASP A 108 -4.39 7.42 -25.56
CA ASP A 108 -4.62 6.03 -25.20
C ASP A 108 -4.24 5.79 -23.73
N PRO A 109 -5.20 5.51 -22.85
CA PRO A 109 -4.93 5.27 -21.44
C PRO A 109 -4.10 4.01 -21.17
N ALA A 110 -4.01 3.07 -22.11
CA ALA A 110 -3.23 1.86 -21.98
C ALA A 110 -1.81 1.96 -22.59
N ALA A 111 -1.48 3.06 -23.26
CA ALA A 111 -0.15 3.24 -23.85
C ALA A 111 0.94 3.35 -22.78
N LEU A 112 2.04 2.64 -22.95
CA LEU A 112 3.19 2.59 -22.04
C LEU A 112 4.28 3.62 -22.38
N GLU A 113 3.98 4.64 -23.17
CA GLU A 113 4.97 5.63 -23.63
C GLU A 113 5.62 6.41 -22.50
N SER A 114 4.89 6.63 -21.42
CA SER A 114 5.43 7.29 -20.22
C SER A 114 4.97 6.53 -18.99
N HIS A 115 5.83 5.64 -18.51
CA HIS A 115 5.52 4.76 -17.40
C HIS A 115 6.68 4.65 -16.41
N PHE A 116 6.34 4.19 -15.23
CA PHE A 116 7.26 3.79 -14.19
C PHE A 116 6.79 2.44 -13.64
N LEU A 117 7.67 1.44 -13.69
CA LEU A 117 7.43 0.10 -13.14
C LEU A 117 8.38 -0.15 -12.00
N ALA A 118 7.86 -0.62 -10.88
CA ALA A 118 8.65 -0.98 -9.71
C ALA A 118 8.26 -2.33 -9.13
N GLY A 119 9.24 -3.05 -8.62
CA GLY A 119 9.07 -4.18 -7.73
C GLY A 119 9.57 -3.86 -6.33
N GLY A 120 8.81 -4.25 -5.33
CA GLY A 120 9.12 -3.93 -3.95
C GLY A 120 8.59 -4.96 -2.96
N VAL A 121 8.83 -4.66 -1.70
CA VAL A 121 8.37 -5.44 -0.56
C VAL A 121 7.66 -4.51 0.41
N PHE A 122 6.51 -4.93 0.89
CA PHE A 122 5.87 -4.36 2.06
C PHE A 122 6.28 -5.13 3.30
N ASP A 123 6.65 -4.39 4.33
CA ASP A 123 6.71 -4.85 5.71
C ASP A 123 5.70 -4.04 6.52
N GLY A 124 4.92 -4.67 7.38
CA GLY A 124 3.89 -3.99 8.14
C GLY A 124 3.61 -4.64 9.49
N THR A 125 2.97 -3.86 10.33
CA THR A 125 2.39 -4.31 11.58
C THR A 125 0.91 -3.98 11.63
N ALA A 126 0.13 -4.86 12.24
CA ALA A 126 -1.29 -4.66 12.45
C ALA A 126 -1.66 -4.90 13.91
N VAL A 127 -2.72 -4.25 14.35
CA VAL A 127 -3.28 -4.44 15.68
C VAL A 127 -4.79 -4.68 15.58
N ARG A 128 -5.30 -5.48 16.50
CA ARG A 128 -6.74 -5.70 16.65
C ARG A 128 -7.35 -4.54 17.42
N THR A 129 -8.38 -3.96 16.87
CA THR A 129 -9.19 -2.91 17.49
C THR A 129 -10.62 -3.41 17.69
N ASP A 130 -11.46 -2.67 18.39
CA ASP A 130 -12.88 -2.98 18.55
C ASP A 130 -13.60 -3.04 17.19
N ALA A 131 -13.08 -2.36 16.16
CA ALA A 131 -13.60 -2.33 14.81
C ALA A 131 -12.88 -3.31 13.84
N GLY A 132 -12.12 -4.28 14.36
CA GLY A 132 -11.32 -5.27 13.61
C GLY A 132 -9.86 -4.87 13.42
N TRP A 133 -9.14 -5.60 12.59
CA TRP A 133 -7.73 -5.36 12.35
C TRP A 133 -7.48 -4.03 11.63
N ARG A 134 -6.41 -3.34 12.03
CA ARG A 134 -5.91 -2.10 11.41
C ARG A 134 -4.39 -2.15 11.31
N LEU A 135 -3.82 -1.59 10.25
CA LEU A 135 -2.39 -1.40 10.13
C LEU A 135 -1.91 -0.29 11.09
N SER A 136 -0.97 -0.60 11.94
CA SER A 136 -0.25 0.38 12.76
C SER A 136 0.97 0.94 12.01
N GLU A 137 1.58 0.15 11.13
CA GLU A 137 2.60 0.61 10.18
C GLU A 137 2.50 -0.19 8.87
N LEU A 138 2.74 0.50 7.76
CA LEU A 138 3.01 -0.12 6.46
C LEU A 138 4.21 0.60 5.83
N ARG A 139 5.25 -0.16 5.51
CA ARG A 139 6.50 0.33 4.92
C ARG A 139 6.72 -0.30 3.56
N LEU A 140 6.97 0.53 2.55
CA LEU A 140 7.35 0.10 1.21
C LEU A 140 8.87 0.25 1.02
N ARG A 141 9.52 -0.82 0.59
CA ARG A 141 10.91 -0.82 0.16
C ARG A 141 10.99 -1.26 -1.29
N ILE A 142 11.51 -0.39 -2.17
CA ILE A 142 11.73 -0.73 -3.57
C ILE A 142 12.97 -1.63 -3.70
N VAL A 143 12.86 -2.70 -4.47
CA VAL A 143 13.94 -3.65 -4.79
C VAL A 143 14.52 -3.36 -6.16
N TRP A 144 13.68 -3.04 -7.13
CA TRP A 144 14.06 -2.68 -8.48
C TRP A 144 13.03 -1.76 -9.12
N ARG A 145 13.44 -1.03 -10.13
CA ARG A 145 12.56 -0.14 -10.90
C ARG A 145 13.06 0.03 -12.33
N THR A 146 12.15 0.43 -13.22
CA THR A 146 12.45 0.82 -14.60
C THR A 146 11.42 1.83 -15.10
N GLY A 147 11.73 2.51 -16.20
CA GLY A 147 10.88 3.52 -16.81
C GLY A 147 11.26 4.94 -16.42
N ALA A 148 10.41 5.91 -16.75
CA ALA A 148 10.66 7.34 -16.57
C ALA A 148 10.23 7.79 -15.17
N LEU A 149 11.14 8.41 -14.42
CA LEU A 149 10.81 9.14 -13.20
C LEU A 149 10.38 10.58 -13.56
N PRO A 150 9.59 11.24 -12.70
CA PRO A 150 9.34 12.66 -12.84
C PRO A 150 10.68 13.43 -12.77
N ILE A 151 10.76 14.52 -13.54
CA ILE A 151 11.97 15.34 -13.66
C ILE A 151 12.45 15.92 -12.31
N HIS A 152 11.61 15.88 -11.28
CA HIS A 152 11.87 16.45 -9.96
C HIS A 152 12.07 15.42 -8.83
N VAL A 153 12.12 14.14 -9.15
CA VAL A 153 12.42 13.10 -8.15
C VAL A 153 13.88 12.78 -8.20
N ASP A 154 14.59 13.07 -7.12
CA ASP A 154 15.97 12.66 -6.92
C ASP A 154 16.07 11.13 -7.05
N PRO A 155 16.80 10.59 -8.03
CA PRO A 155 16.94 9.15 -8.21
C PRO A 155 17.54 8.43 -6.99
N GLU A 156 18.31 9.14 -6.15
CA GLU A 156 18.91 8.59 -4.93
C GLU A 156 17.94 8.61 -3.75
N ALA A 157 16.79 9.27 -3.89
CA ALA A 157 15.74 9.35 -2.88
C ALA A 157 14.66 8.24 -2.98
N LEU A 158 14.85 7.28 -3.93
CA LEU A 158 13.87 6.20 -4.18
C LEU A 158 14.46 4.83 -3.85
#